data_64668d5cc68289ee22b2eaf844f88544
#
_entry.id   64668d5cc68289ee22b2eaf844f88544
#
_cell.length_a   1.000
_cell.length_b   1.000
_cell.length_c   1.000
_cell.angle_alpha   90.00
_cell.angle_beta   90.00
_cell.angle_gamma   90.00
#
_symmetry.space_group_name_H-M   'P 1'
#
loop_
_entity.id
_entity.type
_entity.pdbx_description
1 polymer ?
#
loop_
_entity_poly.entity_id
_entity_poly.type
_entity_poly.pdbx_seq_one_letter_code
_entity_poly.pdbx_strand_id
1 'polypeptide(L)'
;MSLNKNQFLDNFQNILSAQFTGTQNWWTKSLFHFTDIKNAISIIENGKIYSRNKVIELNLMQNDNANDSVILNTNNEYKNYVRLYFGPSTPTQKNNEGIKPKDKIFQNAHCPIPIMFVFDFKKIFLLQNIRFTDGN
;
A
#
# COMPACT_ATOMS: atom_id res chain seq x y z
N MET A 1 20.06 7.05 26.76
CA MET A 1 20.24 5.75 26.02
C MET A 1 19.36 5.80 24.78
N SER A 2 19.91 5.76 23.58
CA SER A 2 19.11 5.60 22.38
C SER A 2 18.65 4.13 22.31
N LEU A 3 17.33 3.92 22.20
CA LEU A 3 16.78 2.59 21.89
C LEU A 3 17.36 2.11 20.56
N ASN A 4 17.80 0.85 20.49
CA ASN A 4 18.13 0.29 19.19
C ASN A 4 16.85 0.15 18.34
N LYS A 5 16.98 0.07 17.02
CA LYS A 5 15.83 0.05 16.09
C LYS A 5 14.83 -1.06 16.42
N ASN A 6 15.29 -2.23 16.83
CA ASN A 6 14.43 -3.35 17.20
C ASN A 6 13.61 -3.07 18.46
N GLN A 7 14.24 -2.53 19.50
CA GLN A 7 13.52 -2.15 20.74
C GLN A 7 12.47 -1.08 20.48
N PHE A 8 12.78 -0.10 19.62
CA PHE A 8 11.79 0.89 19.20
C PHE A 8 10.58 0.24 18.51
N LEU A 9 10.83 -0.66 17.55
CA LEU A 9 9.76 -1.35 16.82
C LEU A 9 8.92 -2.25 17.73
N ASP A 10 9.54 -2.94 18.70
CA ASP A 10 8.84 -3.75 19.69
C ASP A 10 7.91 -2.89 20.55
N ASN A 11 8.42 -1.79 21.07
CA ASN A 11 7.63 -0.85 21.87
C ASN A 11 6.49 -0.25 21.07
N PHE A 12 6.74 0.16 19.84
CA PHE A 12 5.72 0.71 18.95
C PHE A 12 4.60 -0.30 18.67
N GLN A 13 4.94 -1.56 18.37
CA GLN A 13 3.95 -2.61 18.18
C GLN A 13 3.15 -2.91 19.44
N ASN A 14 3.77 -2.90 20.62
CA ASN A 14 3.08 -3.10 21.88
C ASN A 14 2.06 -1.99 22.15
N ILE A 15 2.42 -0.73 21.88
CA ILE A 15 1.51 0.41 21.99
C ILE A 15 0.32 0.26 21.03
N LEU A 16 0.57 -0.06 19.77
CA LEU A 16 -0.48 -0.28 18.78
C LEU A 16 -1.40 -1.45 19.18
N SER A 17 -0.81 -2.58 19.61
CA SER A 17 -1.57 -3.77 20.00
C SER A 17 -2.45 -3.54 21.22
N ALA A 18 -2.09 -2.61 22.12
CA ALA A 18 -2.93 -2.21 23.24
C ALA A 18 -4.13 -1.36 22.80
N GLN A 19 -4.01 -0.63 21.70
CA GLN A 19 -5.08 0.23 21.16
C GLN A 19 -6.04 -0.53 20.23
N PHE A 20 -5.53 -1.50 19.47
CA PHE A 20 -6.33 -2.31 18.54
C PHE A 20 -6.65 -3.67 19.15
N THR A 21 -7.87 -3.81 19.67
CA THR A 21 -8.36 -5.04 20.29
C THR A 21 -9.19 -5.90 19.35
N GLY A 22 -9.40 -7.17 19.70
CA GLY A 22 -10.24 -8.08 18.94
C GLY A 22 -9.66 -8.44 17.56
N THR A 23 -10.53 -8.51 16.56
CA THR A 23 -10.18 -8.96 15.19
C THR A 23 -9.21 -8.04 14.45
N GLN A 24 -8.99 -6.83 14.92
CA GLN A 24 -8.09 -5.85 14.28
C GLN A 24 -6.65 -5.92 14.82
N ASN A 25 -6.41 -6.64 15.89
CA ASN A 25 -5.10 -6.70 16.54
C ASN A 25 -3.97 -7.15 15.58
N TRP A 26 -4.26 -8.08 14.67
CA TRP A 26 -3.26 -8.57 13.72
C TRP A 26 -2.79 -7.49 12.73
N TRP A 27 -3.57 -6.43 12.50
CA TRP A 27 -3.16 -5.32 11.62
C TRP A 27 -1.89 -4.65 12.12
N THR A 28 -1.70 -4.58 13.42
CA THR A 28 -0.55 -3.93 14.06
C THR A 28 0.79 -4.58 13.72
N LYS A 29 0.75 -5.82 13.21
CA LYS A 29 1.92 -6.61 12.80
C LYS A 29 2.15 -6.60 11.29
N SER A 30 1.31 -5.89 10.54
CA SER A 30 1.23 -6.00 9.09
C SER A 30 1.28 -4.63 8.42
N LEU A 31 1.80 -4.62 7.20
CA LEU A 31 1.66 -3.52 6.25
C LEU A 31 0.98 -4.05 4.99
N PHE A 32 0.19 -3.22 4.36
CA PHE A 32 -0.71 -3.61 3.30
C PHE A 32 -0.39 -2.89 2.00
N HIS A 33 -0.41 -3.60 0.89
CA HIS A 33 -0.34 -3.04 -0.46
C HIS A 33 -1.53 -3.54 -1.28
N PHE A 34 -2.39 -2.63 -1.67
CA PHE A 34 -3.58 -2.89 -2.47
C PHE A 34 -3.27 -2.72 -3.96
N THR A 35 -3.72 -3.66 -4.79
CA THR A 35 -3.59 -3.56 -6.25
C THR A 35 -4.65 -4.39 -6.97
N ASP A 36 -4.76 -4.21 -8.29
CA ASP A 36 -5.59 -5.07 -9.16
C ASP A 36 -4.89 -6.39 -9.45
N ILE A 37 -5.67 -7.44 -9.73
CA ILE A 37 -5.16 -8.79 -10.03
C ILE A 37 -4.15 -8.79 -11.18
N LYS A 38 -4.31 -7.98 -12.21
CA LYS A 38 -3.37 -7.93 -13.34
C LYS A 38 -2.01 -7.40 -12.90
N ASN A 39 -2.00 -6.35 -12.08
CA ASN A 39 -0.77 -5.85 -11.49
C ASN A 39 -0.19 -6.84 -10.49
N ALA A 40 -1.02 -7.56 -9.73
CA ALA A 40 -0.57 -8.58 -8.78
C ALA A 40 0.16 -9.72 -9.50
N ILE A 41 -0.33 -10.17 -10.64
CA ILE A 41 0.36 -11.16 -11.49
C ILE A 41 1.74 -10.65 -11.89
N SER A 42 1.82 -9.42 -12.42
CA SER A 42 3.09 -8.80 -12.80
C SER A 42 4.07 -8.68 -11.61
N ILE A 43 3.57 -8.33 -10.42
CA ILE A 43 4.38 -8.26 -9.20
C ILE A 43 4.97 -9.64 -8.85
N ILE A 44 4.16 -10.70 -8.92
CA ILE A 44 4.59 -12.08 -8.60
C ILE A 44 5.61 -12.55 -9.63
N GLU A 45 5.36 -12.36 -10.92
CA GLU A 45 6.26 -12.77 -12.01
C GLU A 45 7.63 -12.07 -11.90
N ASN A 46 7.64 -10.78 -11.54
CA ASN A 46 8.88 -10.01 -11.38
C ASN A 46 9.53 -10.21 -9.99
N GLY A 47 8.83 -10.80 -9.02
CA GLY A 47 9.29 -10.96 -7.63
C GLY A 47 9.50 -9.63 -6.89
N LYS A 48 8.93 -8.53 -7.35
CA LYS A 48 9.16 -7.18 -6.83
C LYS A 48 7.93 -6.30 -6.97
N ILE A 49 7.70 -5.47 -5.95
CA ILE A 49 6.81 -4.30 -6.08
C ILE A 49 7.68 -3.11 -6.44
N TYR A 50 7.40 -2.51 -7.59
CA TYR A 50 8.04 -1.28 -8.02
C TYR A 50 7.22 -0.05 -7.62
N SER A 51 7.88 1.09 -7.47
CA SER A 51 7.21 2.37 -7.33
C SER A 51 6.43 2.73 -8.60
N ARG A 52 5.46 3.65 -8.49
CA ARG A 52 4.64 4.08 -9.63
C ARG A 52 5.50 4.54 -10.81
N ASN A 53 6.46 5.44 -10.56
CA ASN A 53 7.32 5.94 -11.62
C ASN A 53 8.13 4.81 -12.29
N LYS A 54 8.62 3.85 -11.49
CA LYS A 54 9.39 2.72 -12.02
C LYS A 54 8.54 1.74 -12.83
N VAL A 55 7.31 1.48 -12.41
CA VAL A 55 6.36 0.64 -13.16
C VAL A 55 6.04 1.26 -14.52
N ILE A 56 5.87 2.59 -14.58
CA ILE A 56 5.61 3.30 -15.83
C ILE A 56 6.87 3.25 -16.72
N GLU A 57 8.04 3.55 -16.18
CA GLU A 57 9.33 3.49 -16.91
C GLU A 57 9.57 2.10 -17.55
N LEU A 58 9.27 1.03 -16.79
CA LEU A 58 9.45 -0.35 -17.25
C LEU A 58 8.28 -0.89 -18.10
N ASN A 59 7.24 -0.08 -18.32
CA ASN A 59 6.01 -0.47 -19.02
C ASN A 59 5.32 -1.73 -18.41
N LEU A 60 5.33 -1.82 -17.08
CA LEU A 60 4.76 -2.96 -16.34
C LEU A 60 3.36 -2.66 -15.76
N MET A 61 2.85 -1.44 -15.90
CA MET A 61 1.51 -1.08 -15.42
C MET A 61 0.44 -1.74 -16.30
N GLN A 62 -0.27 -2.69 -15.72
CA GLN A 62 -1.34 -3.42 -16.41
C GLN A 62 -2.72 -2.78 -16.20
N ASN A 63 -2.94 -2.20 -15.03
CA ASN A 63 -4.16 -1.49 -14.69
C ASN A 63 -3.86 -0.36 -13.71
N ASP A 64 -4.26 0.87 -14.04
CA ASP A 64 -4.10 2.01 -13.15
C ASP A 64 -5.32 2.15 -12.24
N ASN A 65 -5.14 1.83 -10.96
CA ASN A 65 -6.23 1.86 -9.98
C ASN A 65 -6.46 3.24 -9.36
N ALA A 66 -5.57 4.19 -9.60
CA ALA A 66 -5.71 5.54 -9.06
C ALA A 66 -6.43 6.44 -10.07
N ASN A 67 -7.32 7.29 -9.58
CA ASN A 67 -7.96 8.28 -10.44
C ASN A 67 -6.97 9.42 -10.79
N ASP A 68 -7.25 10.11 -11.89
CA ASP A 68 -6.37 11.15 -12.44
C ASP A 68 -6.13 12.28 -11.43
N SER A 69 -7.14 12.67 -10.66
CA SER A 69 -6.99 13.73 -9.66
C SER A 69 -6.05 13.33 -8.52
N VAL A 70 -6.09 12.10 -8.06
CA VAL A 70 -5.14 11.58 -7.06
C VAL A 70 -3.71 11.57 -7.62
N ILE A 71 -3.56 11.15 -8.89
CA ILE A 71 -2.25 11.10 -9.54
C ILE A 71 -1.66 12.49 -9.68
N LEU A 72 -2.45 13.46 -10.15
CA LEU A 72 -2.02 14.84 -10.37
C LEU A 72 -1.64 15.54 -9.06
N ASN A 73 -2.44 15.33 -8.01
CA ASN A 73 -2.22 15.96 -6.70
C ASN A 73 -1.16 15.27 -5.83
N THR A 74 -0.70 14.09 -6.23
CA THR A 74 0.38 13.42 -5.50
C THR A 74 1.72 14.04 -5.86
N ASN A 75 2.50 14.42 -4.82
CA ASN A 75 3.87 14.89 -5.01
C ASN A 75 4.70 13.85 -5.80
N ASN A 76 5.45 14.33 -6.80
CA ASN A 76 6.26 13.46 -7.65
C ASN A 76 7.31 12.66 -6.88
N GLU A 77 7.84 13.20 -5.78
CA GLU A 77 8.75 12.46 -4.92
C GLU A 77 8.11 11.18 -4.39
N TYR A 78 6.85 11.24 -3.94
CA TYR A 78 6.15 10.06 -3.40
C TYR A 78 5.87 8.99 -4.45
N LYS A 79 5.82 9.34 -5.72
CA LYS A 79 5.67 8.38 -6.82
C LYS A 79 6.92 7.51 -7.04
N ASN A 80 8.06 7.87 -6.42
CA ASN A 80 9.29 7.07 -6.42
C ASN A 80 9.34 6.01 -5.33
N TYR A 81 8.34 5.98 -4.43
CA TYR A 81 8.26 5.01 -3.33
C TYR A 81 7.14 4.01 -3.56
N VAL A 82 7.35 2.79 -3.09
CA VAL A 82 6.28 1.80 -2.93
C VAL A 82 5.45 2.22 -1.73
N ARG A 83 4.14 2.34 -1.92
CA ARG A 83 3.23 2.72 -0.85
C ARG A 83 2.71 1.50 -0.12
N LEU A 84 2.89 1.49 1.19
CA LEU A 84 2.33 0.52 2.11
C LEU A 84 1.46 1.25 3.12
N TYR A 85 0.39 0.60 3.55
CA TYR A 85 -0.59 1.17 4.48
C TYR A 85 -0.60 0.39 5.79
N PHE A 86 -0.90 1.07 6.90
CA PHE A 86 -1.06 0.44 8.22
C PHE A 86 -2.39 -0.29 8.39
N GLY A 87 -3.34 -0.09 7.48
CA GLY A 87 -4.64 -0.74 7.50
C GLY A 87 -5.00 -1.34 6.13
N PRO A 88 -5.82 -2.40 6.10
CA PRO A 88 -6.18 -3.12 4.88
C PRO A 88 -7.23 -2.38 4.03
N SER A 89 -7.69 -1.22 4.45
CA SER A 89 -8.76 -0.50 3.76
C SER A 89 -8.40 0.97 3.62
N THR A 90 -8.30 1.43 2.37
CA THR A 90 -8.06 2.84 2.04
C THR A 90 -9.28 3.44 1.34
N PRO A 91 -9.47 4.77 1.38
CA PRO A 91 -10.55 5.43 0.62
C PRO A 91 -10.49 5.12 -0.87
N THR A 92 -9.29 5.15 -1.46
CA THR A 92 -9.09 4.82 -2.88
C THR A 92 -9.54 3.39 -3.20
N GLN A 93 -9.18 2.43 -2.36
CA GLN A 93 -9.62 1.05 -2.51
C GLN A 93 -11.14 0.95 -2.49
N LYS A 94 -11.80 1.44 -1.45
CA LYS A 94 -13.27 1.38 -1.30
C LYS A 94 -14.01 1.99 -2.49
N ASN A 95 -13.48 3.07 -3.04
CA ASN A 95 -14.09 3.76 -4.16
C ASN A 95 -13.90 3.01 -5.49
N ASN A 96 -12.83 2.25 -5.65
CA ASN A 96 -12.42 1.71 -6.94
C ASN A 96 -12.60 0.19 -7.07
N GLU A 97 -12.73 -0.54 -5.95
CA GLU A 97 -12.84 -2.01 -5.94
C GLU A 97 -14.20 -2.53 -6.39
N GLY A 98 -14.18 -3.77 -6.88
CA GLY A 98 -15.36 -4.55 -7.25
C GLY A 98 -15.81 -4.36 -8.70
N ILE A 99 -16.67 -5.27 -9.14
CA ILE A 99 -17.26 -5.24 -10.47
C ILE A 99 -18.34 -4.14 -10.52
N LYS A 100 -18.14 -3.17 -11.39
CA LYS A 100 -19.02 -1.99 -11.52
C LYS A 100 -19.45 -1.75 -12.96
N PRO A 101 -20.68 -1.25 -13.19
CA PRO A 101 -21.07 -0.71 -14.48
C PRO A 101 -20.17 0.47 -14.88
N LYS A 102 -19.98 0.67 -16.20
CA LYS A 102 -19.09 1.72 -16.72
C LYS A 102 -19.44 3.12 -16.24
N ASP A 103 -20.72 3.44 -16.11
CA ASP A 103 -21.23 4.72 -15.63
C ASP A 103 -20.96 4.99 -14.14
N LYS A 104 -20.55 3.97 -13.39
CA LYS A 104 -20.14 4.05 -11.97
C LYS A 104 -18.62 4.09 -11.76
N ILE A 105 -17.84 4.03 -12.83
CA ILE A 105 -16.37 4.12 -12.75
C ILE A 105 -15.98 5.59 -12.82
N PHE A 106 -15.40 6.11 -11.74
CA PHE A 106 -14.99 7.50 -11.64
C PHE A 106 -13.56 7.69 -12.18
N GLN A 107 -13.38 8.60 -13.13
CA GLN A 107 -12.08 8.96 -13.70
C GLN A 107 -11.21 7.74 -14.10
N ASN A 108 -11.81 6.75 -14.73
CA ASN A 108 -11.17 5.51 -15.17
C ASN A 108 -10.51 4.68 -14.05
N ALA A 109 -10.65 5.06 -12.79
CA ALA A 109 -10.10 4.35 -11.66
C ALA A 109 -10.98 3.14 -11.32
N HIS A 110 -10.52 1.95 -11.68
CA HIS A 110 -11.27 0.72 -11.46
C HIS A 110 -10.37 -0.45 -11.10
N CYS A 111 -10.75 -1.19 -10.08
CA CYS A 111 -10.07 -2.39 -9.61
C CYS A 111 -11.11 -3.51 -9.48
N PRO A 112 -11.47 -4.20 -10.58
CA PRO A 112 -12.51 -5.22 -10.56
C PRO A 112 -12.26 -6.35 -9.59
N ILE A 113 -11.00 -6.81 -9.51
CA ILE A 113 -10.59 -7.90 -8.65
C ILE A 113 -9.41 -7.42 -7.80
N PRO A 114 -9.71 -6.93 -6.58
CA PRO A 114 -8.69 -6.42 -5.67
C PRO A 114 -7.84 -7.54 -5.08
N ILE A 115 -6.53 -7.31 -5.01
CA ILE A 115 -5.56 -8.17 -4.34
C ILE A 115 -4.87 -7.35 -3.26
N MET A 116 -4.70 -7.94 -2.09
CA MET A 116 -3.99 -7.35 -0.98
C MET A 116 -2.72 -8.15 -0.68
N PHE A 117 -1.55 -7.55 -0.89
CA PHE A 117 -0.30 -8.05 -0.35
C PHE A 117 -0.15 -7.64 1.10
N VAL A 118 0.21 -8.59 1.94
CA VAL A 118 0.40 -8.39 3.39
C VAL A 118 1.86 -8.66 3.72
N PHE A 119 2.52 -7.68 4.33
CA PHE A 119 3.93 -7.73 4.67
C PHE A 119 4.11 -7.69 6.18
N ASP A 120 5.14 -8.37 6.67
CA ASP A 120 5.57 -8.26 8.05
C ASP A 120 6.09 -6.84 8.34
N PHE A 121 5.46 -6.18 9.30
CA PHE A 121 5.77 -4.82 9.69
C PHE A 121 7.26 -4.64 10.06
N LYS A 122 7.80 -5.54 10.93
CA LYS A 122 9.18 -5.42 11.39
C LYS A 122 10.17 -5.61 10.25
N LYS A 123 9.94 -6.61 9.38
CA LYS A 123 10.82 -6.87 8.24
C LYS A 123 10.91 -5.67 7.32
N ILE A 124 9.78 -5.03 7.03
CA ILE A 124 9.76 -3.82 6.19
C ILE A 124 10.49 -2.66 6.89
N PHE A 125 10.22 -2.40 8.17
CA PHE A 125 10.86 -1.28 8.90
C PHE A 125 12.36 -1.45 9.13
N LEU A 126 12.89 -2.66 9.00
CA LEU A 126 14.32 -2.92 9.06
C LEU A 126 15.06 -2.64 7.75
N LEU A 127 14.32 -2.48 6.64
CA LEU A 127 14.93 -2.09 5.35
C LEU A 127 15.53 -0.68 5.43
N GLN A 128 16.41 -0.38 4.47
CA GLN A 128 16.96 0.96 4.28
C GLN A 128 15.95 1.85 3.52
N ASN A 129 16.08 3.16 3.67
CA ASN A 129 15.30 4.16 2.93
C ASN A 129 13.78 4.08 3.15
N ILE A 130 13.36 3.60 4.32
CA ILE A 130 11.97 3.65 4.74
C ILE A 130 11.60 5.08 5.16
N ARG A 131 10.44 5.53 4.69
CA ARG A 131 9.80 6.78 5.11
C ARG A 131 8.35 6.51 5.50
N PHE A 132 7.79 7.33 6.33
CA PHE A 132 6.37 7.29 6.67
C PHE A 132 5.80 8.70 6.72
N THR A 133 4.50 8.81 6.47
CA THR A 133 3.72 10.04 6.55
C THR A 133 2.53 9.82 7.46
N ASP A 134 1.99 10.88 8.02
CA ASP A 134 0.78 10.90 8.84
C ASP A 134 -0.49 11.11 8.00
N GLY A 135 -0.35 11.19 6.69
CA GLY A 135 -1.43 11.38 5.73
C GLY A 135 -0.92 11.41 4.29
N ASN A 136 -1.84 11.67 3.38
CA ASN A 136 -1.56 11.81 1.95
C ASN A 136 -1.21 13.27 1.61
#